data_a73a1a80deeed5b2b21d584202616828
#
_entry.id   a73a1a80deeed5b2b21d584202616828
#
_cell.length_a   1.000
_cell.length_b   1.000
_cell.length_c   1.000
_cell.angle_alpha   90.00
_cell.angle_beta   90.00
_cell.angle_gamma   90.00
#
_symmetry.space_group_name_H-M   'P 1'
#
loop_
_entity.id
_entity.type
_entity.pdbx_description
1 polymer ?
#
loop_
_entity_poly.entity_id
_entity_poly.type
_entity_poly.pdbx_seq_one_letter_code
_entity_poly.pdbx_strand_id
1 'polypeptide(L)'
;MNIVLKMSAADIARLVKTFQAWAQPSANPYTQFLAKPQGCVITVYTSGKVMFQGEQAETYAAKFGYQETSSVPVQQTNIIGTDEVGNGSYFGGLAVVATYLSEADLPLIKKLGVDDSKKLTDVKIQQIAPILKEKIQHQALLLSPSKYNEVINSGYNAVSVKVALHNQAIFLLEQALSTAPDYIIIDAFT
;
A
#
# COMPACT_ATOMS: atom_id res chain seq x y z
N MET A 1 -11.75 2.17 10.06
CA MET A 1 -10.29 2.35 9.93
C MET A 1 -9.58 1.18 10.57
N ASN A 2 -8.41 0.75 10.05
CA ASN A 2 -7.60 -0.33 10.62
C ASN A 2 -6.18 0.19 10.81
N ILE A 3 -5.67 0.10 12.03
CA ILE A 3 -4.31 0.54 12.40
C ILE A 3 -3.58 -0.67 12.99
N VAL A 4 -2.37 -0.94 12.52
CA VAL A 4 -1.52 -2.02 13.03
C VAL A 4 -0.22 -1.43 13.55
N LEU A 5 0.09 -1.71 14.83
CA LEU A 5 1.33 -1.33 15.48
C LEU A 5 2.14 -2.57 15.86
N LYS A 6 3.45 -2.52 15.67
CA LYS A 6 4.35 -3.49 16.29
C LYS A 6 4.79 -2.93 17.64
N MET A 7 4.43 -3.62 18.73
CA MET A 7 4.62 -3.10 20.08
C MET A 7 5.63 -3.95 20.86
N SER A 8 6.30 -3.31 21.82
CA SER A 8 7.15 -4.02 22.78
C SER A 8 6.31 -4.85 23.77
N ALA A 9 6.90 -5.87 24.38
CA ALA A 9 6.22 -6.68 25.41
C ALA A 9 5.73 -5.81 26.59
N ALA A 10 6.46 -4.77 26.96
CA ALA A 10 6.07 -3.83 28.02
C ALA A 10 4.83 -3.02 27.64
N ASP A 11 4.77 -2.53 26.38
CA ASP A 11 3.61 -1.76 25.88
C ASP A 11 2.38 -2.65 25.72
N ILE A 12 2.57 -3.91 25.28
CA ILE A 12 1.48 -4.89 25.24
C ILE A 12 0.93 -5.17 26.63
N ALA A 13 1.80 -5.34 27.63
CA ALA A 13 1.35 -5.56 29.01
C ALA A 13 0.54 -4.35 29.53
N ARG A 14 0.99 -3.12 29.24
CA ARG A 14 0.26 -1.88 29.56
C ARG A 14 -1.09 -1.83 28.86
N LEU A 15 -1.15 -2.18 27.58
CA LEU A 15 -2.37 -2.22 26.78
C LEU A 15 -3.37 -3.23 27.36
N VAL A 16 -2.93 -4.46 27.63
CA VAL A 16 -3.78 -5.52 28.21
C VAL A 16 -4.37 -5.06 29.54
N LYS A 17 -3.55 -4.48 30.42
CA LYS A 17 -4.03 -3.94 31.70
C LYS A 17 -5.07 -2.83 31.49
N THR A 18 -4.84 -1.94 30.53
CA THR A 18 -5.75 -0.81 30.23
C THR A 18 -7.11 -1.29 29.73
N PHE A 19 -7.15 -2.35 28.89
CA PHE A 19 -8.37 -2.81 28.25
C PHE A 19 -8.93 -4.11 28.84
N GLN A 20 -8.46 -4.53 30.00
CA GLN A 20 -8.89 -5.77 30.65
C GLN A 20 -10.41 -5.84 30.90
N ALA A 21 -11.05 -4.70 31.19
CA ALA A 21 -12.50 -4.63 31.41
C ALA A 21 -13.35 -4.94 30.16
N TRP A 22 -12.76 -4.82 28.98
CA TRP A 22 -13.40 -5.12 27.69
C TRP A 22 -12.88 -6.39 27.02
N ALA A 23 -12.15 -7.21 27.78
CA ALA A 23 -11.58 -8.46 27.28
C ALA A 23 -12.65 -9.43 26.84
N GLN A 24 -12.41 -10.10 25.71
CA GLN A 24 -13.28 -11.14 25.17
C GLN A 24 -12.47 -12.34 24.71
N PRO A 25 -13.06 -13.55 24.71
CA PRO A 25 -12.41 -14.73 24.17
C PRO A 25 -12.23 -14.60 22.66
N SER A 26 -11.15 -15.16 22.13
CA SER A 26 -10.90 -15.25 20.70
C SER A 26 -10.74 -16.71 20.30
N ALA A 27 -11.38 -17.11 19.21
CA ALA A 27 -11.21 -18.44 18.61
C ALA A 27 -9.92 -18.54 17.76
N ASN A 28 -9.26 -17.42 17.47
CA ASN A 28 -8.03 -17.43 16.67
C ASN A 28 -6.82 -17.79 17.55
N PRO A 29 -6.12 -18.92 17.26
CA PRO A 29 -5.00 -19.42 18.08
C PRO A 29 -3.79 -18.45 18.12
N TYR A 30 -3.70 -17.53 17.18
CA TYR A 30 -2.64 -16.50 17.13
C TYR A 30 -3.00 -15.23 17.88
N THR A 31 -4.18 -15.16 18.51
CA THR A 31 -4.60 -14.01 19.31
C THR A 31 -4.23 -14.23 20.77
N GLN A 32 -3.36 -13.38 21.29
CA GLN A 32 -2.96 -13.38 22.69
C GLN A 32 -3.99 -12.63 23.56
N PHE A 33 -4.62 -11.57 23.03
CA PHE A 33 -5.62 -10.77 23.75
C PHE A 33 -6.57 -10.12 22.75
N LEU A 34 -7.85 -10.09 23.09
CA LEU A 34 -8.90 -9.41 22.32
C LEU A 34 -9.72 -8.56 23.29
N ALA A 35 -9.94 -7.30 22.92
CA ALA A 35 -10.82 -6.41 23.66
C ALA A 35 -11.73 -5.61 22.71
N LYS A 36 -12.95 -5.30 23.17
CA LYS A 36 -13.92 -4.52 22.39
C LYS A 36 -14.41 -3.30 23.17
N PRO A 37 -13.56 -2.26 23.37
CA PRO A 37 -14.03 -0.99 23.89
C PRO A 37 -14.97 -0.30 22.88
N GLN A 38 -15.66 0.72 23.33
CA GLN A 38 -16.63 1.43 22.49
C GLN A 38 -16.01 1.92 21.17
N GLY A 39 -16.61 1.52 20.04
CA GLY A 39 -16.20 1.94 18.71
C GLY A 39 -14.87 1.36 18.20
N CYS A 40 -14.28 0.37 18.90
CA CYS A 40 -13.02 -0.23 18.49
C CYS A 40 -12.93 -1.71 18.87
N VAL A 41 -12.26 -2.48 18.05
CA VAL A 41 -11.79 -3.84 18.34
C VAL A 41 -10.27 -3.82 18.39
N ILE A 42 -9.69 -4.26 19.51
CA ILE A 42 -8.25 -4.32 19.73
C ILE A 42 -7.84 -5.78 19.78
N THR A 43 -6.97 -6.19 18.85
CA THR A 43 -6.46 -7.56 18.77
C THR A 43 -4.94 -7.55 18.94
N VAL A 44 -4.46 -8.24 19.97
CA VAL A 44 -3.03 -8.48 20.19
C VAL A 44 -2.68 -9.86 19.67
N TYR A 45 -1.71 -9.94 18.78
CA TYR A 45 -1.24 -11.19 18.20
C TYR A 45 0.04 -11.68 18.88
N THR A 46 0.25 -12.98 18.85
CA THR A 46 1.46 -13.65 19.37
C THR A 46 2.76 -13.14 18.73
N SER A 47 2.66 -12.58 17.53
CA SER A 47 3.78 -11.95 16.81
C SER A 47 4.23 -10.58 17.35
N GLY A 48 3.54 -10.05 18.38
CA GLY A 48 3.77 -8.69 18.90
C GLY A 48 3.11 -7.59 18.06
N LYS A 49 2.32 -7.94 17.04
CA LYS A 49 1.48 -6.99 16.31
C LYS A 49 0.19 -6.74 17.10
N VAL A 50 -0.23 -5.48 17.13
CA VAL A 50 -1.51 -5.05 17.75
C VAL A 50 -2.33 -4.34 16.68
N MET A 51 -3.56 -4.80 16.46
CA MET A 51 -4.48 -4.23 15.50
C MET A 51 -5.63 -3.52 16.21
N PHE A 52 -5.88 -2.29 15.81
CA PHE A 52 -7.02 -1.47 16.22
C PHE A 52 -7.96 -1.31 15.04
N GLN A 53 -9.22 -1.69 15.18
CA GLN A 53 -10.22 -1.67 14.11
C GLN A 53 -11.48 -0.94 14.57
N GLY A 54 -12.03 -0.08 13.73
CA GLY A 54 -13.28 0.62 13.98
C GLY A 54 -13.14 2.14 13.88
N GLU A 55 -14.19 2.85 14.25
CA GLU A 55 -14.25 4.31 14.15
C GLU A 55 -13.30 5.00 15.13
N GLN A 56 -13.12 4.41 16.32
CA GLN A 56 -12.25 4.93 17.38
C GLN A 56 -10.82 4.34 17.36
N ALA A 57 -10.46 3.61 16.30
CA ALA A 57 -9.17 2.94 16.21
C ALA A 57 -7.99 3.90 16.41
N GLU A 58 -8.05 5.08 15.80
CA GLU A 58 -7.02 6.11 15.89
C GLU A 58 -6.89 6.67 17.31
N THR A 59 -8.01 7.02 17.95
CA THR A 59 -8.04 7.54 19.32
C THR A 59 -7.39 6.58 20.31
N TYR A 60 -7.62 5.29 20.14
CA TYR A 60 -7.03 4.27 21.01
C TYR A 60 -5.56 3.99 20.65
N ALA A 61 -5.23 3.92 19.37
CA ALA A 61 -3.86 3.68 18.92
C ALA A 61 -2.90 4.83 19.29
N ALA A 62 -3.37 6.08 19.26
CA ALA A 62 -2.60 7.26 19.66
C ALA A 62 -2.09 7.18 21.10
N LYS A 63 -2.84 6.55 22.02
CA LYS A 63 -2.41 6.32 23.42
C LYS A 63 -1.20 5.41 23.54
N PHE A 64 -0.86 4.68 22.47
CA PHE A 64 0.24 3.72 22.40
C PHE A 64 1.27 4.09 21.33
N GLY A 65 1.37 5.39 21.02
CA GLY A 65 2.43 5.91 20.14
C GLY A 65 2.08 5.93 18.65
N TYR A 66 0.85 5.61 18.27
CA TYR A 66 0.39 5.93 16.93
C TYR A 66 0.37 7.45 16.79
N GLN A 67 1.15 7.94 15.87
CA GLN A 67 1.01 9.29 15.35
C GLN A 67 0.46 9.12 13.94
N GLU A 68 -0.68 9.74 13.68
CA GLU A 68 -1.07 9.95 12.30
C GLU A 68 0.14 10.63 11.65
N THR A 69 0.79 9.92 10.74
CA THR A 69 1.74 10.57 9.85
C THR A 69 0.87 11.61 9.13
N SER A 70 0.92 12.85 9.63
CA SER A 70 0.38 13.99 8.89
C SER A 70 0.97 13.80 7.50
N SER A 71 0.12 13.41 6.56
CA SER A 71 0.51 13.36 5.17
C SER A 71 1.02 14.76 4.87
N VAL A 72 2.34 14.90 4.81
CA VAL A 72 2.93 16.06 4.16
C VAL A 72 2.12 16.18 2.90
N PRO A 73 1.48 17.32 2.60
CA PRO A 73 0.70 17.45 1.38
C PRO A 73 1.64 17.08 0.25
N VAL A 74 1.49 15.85 -0.25
CA VAL A 74 2.31 15.36 -1.35
C VAL A 74 1.94 16.28 -2.50
N GLN A 75 2.92 16.97 -3.04
CA GLN A 75 2.74 17.70 -4.27
C GLN A 75 2.13 16.72 -5.27
N GLN A 76 0.97 17.09 -5.83
CA GLN A 76 0.20 16.21 -6.72
C GLN A 76 0.63 16.35 -8.19
N THR A 77 1.65 17.16 -8.47
CA THR A 77 2.13 17.45 -9.81
C THR A 77 3.64 17.35 -9.89
N ASN A 78 4.15 17.15 -11.09
CA ASN A 78 5.56 16.95 -11.39
C ASN A 78 6.16 15.79 -10.61
N ILE A 79 5.40 14.69 -10.54
CA ILE A 79 5.76 13.48 -9.78
C ILE A 79 5.78 12.25 -10.66
N ILE A 80 6.62 11.27 -10.30
CA ILE A 80 6.49 9.89 -10.75
C ILE A 80 5.84 9.08 -9.62
N GLY A 81 4.74 8.39 -9.92
CA GLY A 81 4.13 7.38 -9.06
C GLY A 81 4.32 5.99 -9.64
N THR A 82 4.56 4.98 -8.80
CA THR A 82 4.64 3.58 -9.25
C THR A 82 3.82 2.65 -8.37
N ASP A 83 3.21 1.65 -9.02
CA ASP A 83 2.48 0.59 -8.34
C ASP A 83 2.60 -0.71 -9.13
N GLU A 84 2.29 -1.84 -8.47
CA GLU A 84 2.32 -3.17 -9.08
C GLU A 84 0.94 -3.85 -9.06
N VAL A 85 0.72 -4.72 -10.05
CA VAL A 85 -0.43 -5.62 -10.11
C VAL A 85 0.02 -7.04 -10.43
N GLY A 86 -0.70 -8.02 -9.89
CA GLY A 86 -0.39 -9.44 -10.04
C GLY A 86 0.41 -10.03 -8.89
N ASN A 87 0.79 -9.23 -7.89
CA ASN A 87 1.45 -9.72 -6.68
C ASN A 87 0.49 -10.63 -5.89
N GLY A 88 0.87 -11.88 -5.68
CA GLY A 88 0.04 -12.89 -5.01
C GLY A 88 -1.05 -13.53 -5.88
N SER A 89 -1.14 -13.21 -7.16
CA SER A 89 -2.03 -13.90 -8.09
C SER A 89 -1.50 -15.28 -8.45
N TYR A 90 -2.39 -16.28 -8.47
CA TYR A 90 -2.01 -17.64 -8.88
C TYR A 90 -1.70 -17.73 -10.38
N PHE A 91 -2.29 -16.88 -11.20
CA PHE A 91 -2.17 -16.88 -12.65
C PHE A 91 -1.84 -15.48 -13.14
N GLY A 92 -1.10 -15.41 -14.26
CA GLY A 92 -0.69 -14.16 -14.88
C GLY A 92 0.70 -13.70 -14.47
N GLY A 93 1.14 -12.59 -15.04
CA GLY A 93 2.43 -11.97 -14.76
C GLY A 93 2.34 -10.91 -13.68
N LEU A 94 3.51 -10.49 -13.20
CA LEU A 94 3.66 -9.31 -12.36
C LEU A 94 3.90 -8.10 -13.27
N ALA A 95 3.02 -7.09 -13.20
CA ALA A 95 3.21 -5.85 -13.93
C ALA A 95 3.50 -4.70 -12.96
N VAL A 96 4.46 -3.86 -13.33
CA VAL A 96 4.78 -2.61 -12.62
C VAL A 96 4.63 -1.46 -13.61
N VAL A 97 3.96 -0.40 -13.20
CA VAL A 97 3.80 0.80 -14.01
C VAL A 97 4.35 2.01 -13.25
N ALA A 98 5.24 2.76 -13.89
CA ALA A 98 5.63 4.10 -13.47
C ALA A 98 4.85 5.12 -14.31
N THR A 99 4.27 6.13 -13.68
CA THR A 99 3.47 7.16 -14.33
C THR A 99 3.95 8.54 -13.91
N TYR A 100 4.22 9.41 -14.88
CA TYR A 100 4.54 10.82 -14.61
C TYR A 100 3.27 11.67 -14.69
N LEU A 101 3.05 12.52 -13.70
CA LEU A 101 1.91 13.40 -13.61
C LEU A 101 2.38 14.86 -13.55
N SER A 102 2.10 15.61 -14.59
CA SER A 102 2.30 17.08 -14.66
C SER A 102 1.06 17.85 -14.18
N GLU A 103 1.22 19.15 -13.98
CA GLU A 103 0.08 20.03 -13.66
C GLU A 103 -0.97 20.06 -14.77
N ALA A 104 -0.54 19.97 -16.03
CA ALA A 104 -1.41 19.96 -17.20
C ALA A 104 -2.32 18.71 -17.25
N ASP A 105 -1.95 17.61 -16.59
CA ASP A 105 -2.69 16.35 -16.56
C ASP A 105 -3.83 16.36 -15.53
N LEU A 106 -3.76 17.22 -14.51
CA LEU A 106 -4.73 17.23 -13.40
C LEU A 106 -6.20 17.38 -13.83
N PRO A 107 -6.56 18.26 -14.81
CA PRO A 107 -7.93 18.37 -15.29
C PRO A 107 -8.46 17.08 -15.89
N LEU A 108 -7.61 16.36 -16.62
CA LEU A 108 -7.97 15.07 -17.21
C LEU A 108 -8.18 14.01 -16.13
N ILE A 109 -7.25 13.86 -15.18
CA ILE A 109 -7.34 12.92 -14.07
C ILE A 109 -8.63 13.13 -13.26
N LYS A 110 -8.94 14.39 -12.91
CA LYS A 110 -10.19 14.76 -12.21
C LYS A 110 -11.43 14.45 -13.04
N LYS A 111 -11.42 14.77 -14.33
CA LYS A 111 -12.55 14.49 -15.25
C LYS A 111 -12.82 13.00 -15.38
N LEU A 112 -11.78 12.18 -15.44
CA LEU A 112 -11.90 10.73 -15.54
C LEU A 112 -12.30 10.09 -14.21
N GLY A 113 -12.18 10.80 -13.08
CA GLY A 113 -12.48 10.28 -11.74
C GLY A 113 -11.50 9.17 -11.37
N VAL A 114 -10.22 9.37 -11.63
CA VAL A 114 -9.15 8.44 -11.22
C VAL A 114 -9.04 8.44 -9.70
N ASP A 115 -9.03 7.27 -9.11
CA ASP A 115 -8.87 7.03 -7.65
C ASP A 115 -8.14 5.70 -7.45
N ASP A 116 -7.91 5.31 -6.21
CA ASP A 116 -7.37 4.00 -5.83
C ASP A 116 -8.15 2.88 -6.54
N SER A 117 -7.43 1.96 -7.16
CA SER A 117 -8.02 0.84 -7.93
C SER A 117 -8.98 0.00 -7.10
N LYS A 118 -8.78 -0.09 -5.78
CA LYS A 118 -9.66 -0.80 -4.85
C LYS A 118 -11.02 -0.12 -4.64
N LYS A 119 -11.14 1.17 -5.02
CA LYS A 119 -12.39 1.94 -4.96
C LYS A 119 -13.11 2.00 -6.32
N LEU A 120 -12.42 1.65 -7.40
CA LEU A 120 -12.97 1.66 -8.75
C LEU A 120 -13.53 0.29 -9.13
N THR A 121 -14.57 0.27 -9.95
CA THR A 121 -15.07 -0.97 -10.56
C THR A 121 -14.21 -1.34 -11.77
N ASP A 122 -14.13 -2.64 -12.10
CA ASP A 122 -13.41 -3.12 -13.29
C ASP A 122 -13.91 -2.47 -14.58
N VAL A 123 -15.23 -2.24 -14.68
CA VAL A 123 -15.83 -1.55 -15.83
C VAL A 123 -15.28 -0.13 -15.95
N LYS A 124 -15.18 0.60 -14.83
CA LYS A 124 -14.62 1.94 -14.82
C LYS A 124 -13.15 1.94 -15.19
N ILE A 125 -12.36 1.00 -14.64
CA ILE A 125 -10.95 0.86 -14.97
C ILE A 125 -10.77 0.59 -16.48
N GLN A 126 -11.54 -0.33 -17.05
CA GLN A 126 -11.48 -0.63 -18.48
C GLN A 126 -11.85 0.55 -19.38
N GLN A 127 -12.73 1.44 -18.92
CA GLN A 127 -13.10 2.65 -19.66
C GLN A 127 -12.01 3.71 -19.63
N ILE A 128 -11.36 3.93 -18.48
CA ILE A 128 -10.38 5.02 -18.34
C ILE A 128 -8.96 4.62 -18.74
N ALA A 129 -8.58 3.35 -18.58
CA ALA A 129 -7.20 2.90 -18.82
C ALA A 129 -6.69 3.16 -20.25
N PRO A 130 -7.47 2.97 -21.33
CA PRO A 130 -7.02 3.32 -22.67
C PRO A 130 -6.71 4.81 -22.83
N ILE A 131 -7.53 5.67 -22.21
CA ILE A 131 -7.36 7.13 -22.27
C ILE A 131 -6.10 7.55 -21.51
N LEU A 132 -5.88 6.96 -20.32
CA LEU A 132 -4.68 7.22 -19.53
C LEU A 132 -3.42 6.79 -20.27
N LYS A 133 -3.44 5.58 -20.87
CA LYS A 133 -2.31 5.08 -21.67
C LYS A 133 -1.97 5.97 -22.87
N GLU A 134 -2.97 6.61 -23.48
CA GLU A 134 -2.73 7.51 -24.62
C GLU A 134 -2.22 8.88 -24.19
N LYS A 135 -2.72 9.41 -23.07
CA LYS A 135 -2.54 10.82 -22.69
C LYS A 135 -1.48 11.06 -21.63
N ILE A 136 -1.22 10.08 -20.76
CA ILE A 136 -0.30 10.23 -19.63
C ILE A 136 1.01 9.51 -19.90
N GLN A 137 2.12 10.19 -19.66
CA GLN A 137 3.46 9.58 -19.80
C GLN A 137 3.63 8.47 -18.78
N HIS A 138 3.97 7.28 -19.26
CA HIS A 138 4.13 6.11 -18.41
C HIS A 138 5.13 5.11 -18.99
N GLN A 139 5.65 4.27 -18.11
CA GLN A 139 6.45 3.10 -18.45
C GLN A 139 5.87 1.87 -17.77
N ALA A 140 5.50 0.88 -18.54
CA ALA A 140 4.98 -0.39 -18.04
C ALA A 140 6.00 -1.51 -18.26
N LEU A 141 6.22 -2.32 -17.23
CA LEU A 141 7.04 -3.52 -17.29
C LEU A 141 6.17 -4.72 -16.91
N LEU A 142 6.24 -5.77 -17.72
CA LEU A 142 5.55 -7.03 -17.47
C LEU A 142 6.57 -8.16 -17.29
N LEU A 143 6.60 -8.75 -16.13
CA LEU A 143 7.36 -9.95 -15.85
C LEU A 143 6.47 -11.18 -16.01
N SER A 144 6.78 -12.02 -17.00
CA SER A 144 6.02 -13.26 -17.22
C SER A 144 6.20 -14.24 -16.07
N PRO A 145 5.24 -15.17 -15.82
CA PRO A 145 5.38 -16.20 -14.77
C PRO A 145 6.64 -17.05 -14.95
N SER A 146 6.98 -17.40 -16.19
CA SER A 146 8.20 -18.18 -16.48
C SER A 146 9.47 -17.43 -16.05
N LYS A 147 9.57 -16.14 -16.40
CA LYS A 147 10.73 -15.33 -16.02
C LYS A 147 10.78 -15.04 -14.52
N TYR A 148 9.62 -14.85 -13.90
CA TYR A 148 9.53 -14.72 -12.44
C TYR A 148 10.09 -15.97 -11.74
N ASN A 149 9.66 -17.17 -12.14
CA ASN A 149 10.13 -18.43 -11.59
C ASN A 149 11.64 -18.64 -11.79
N GLU A 150 12.16 -18.28 -12.96
CA GLU A 150 13.60 -18.33 -13.24
C GLU A 150 14.41 -17.48 -12.23
N VAL A 151 13.96 -16.24 -12.00
CA VAL A 151 14.63 -15.31 -11.08
C VAL A 151 14.55 -15.82 -9.63
N ILE A 152 13.38 -16.31 -9.19
CA ILE A 152 13.23 -16.90 -7.86
C ILE A 152 14.13 -18.12 -7.68
N ASN A 153 14.18 -19.00 -8.67
CA ASN A 153 15.05 -20.20 -8.64
C ASN A 153 16.55 -19.85 -8.65
N SER A 154 16.91 -18.66 -9.13
CA SER A 154 18.27 -18.13 -9.07
C SER A 154 18.64 -17.54 -7.69
N GLY A 155 17.75 -17.63 -6.69
CA GLY A 155 18.02 -17.24 -5.31
C GLY A 155 17.52 -15.82 -4.93
N TYR A 156 16.82 -15.13 -5.82
CA TYR A 156 16.19 -13.85 -5.48
C TYR A 156 14.85 -14.09 -4.76
N ASN A 157 14.46 -13.16 -3.89
CA ASN A 157 13.15 -13.18 -3.25
C ASN A 157 12.17 -12.25 -3.98
N ALA A 158 10.87 -12.44 -3.70
CA ALA A 158 9.79 -11.67 -4.34
C ALA A 158 9.91 -10.15 -4.12
N VAL A 159 10.39 -9.72 -2.96
CA VAL A 159 10.59 -8.28 -2.65
C VAL A 159 11.69 -7.70 -3.54
N SER A 160 12.83 -8.39 -3.66
CA SER A 160 13.93 -7.95 -4.53
C SER A 160 13.51 -7.84 -5.99
N VAL A 161 12.67 -8.76 -6.47
CA VAL A 161 12.13 -8.70 -7.84
C VAL A 161 11.26 -7.45 -8.02
N LYS A 162 10.36 -7.16 -7.07
CA LYS A 162 9.54 -5.94 -7.13
C LYS A 162 10.38 -4.67 -7.11
N VAL A 163 11.33 -4.58 -6.17
CA VAL A 163 12.25 -3.43 -6.10
C VAL A 163 12.96 -3.20 -7.43
N ALA A 164 13.48 -4.26 -8.06
CA ALA A 164 14.15 -4.14 -9.34
C ALA A 164 13.23 -3.64 -10.46
N LEU A 165 11.98 -4.13 -10.50
CA LEU A 165 11.00 -3.69 -11.50
C LEU A 165 10.58 -2.23 -11.30
N HIS A 166 10.31 -1.79 -10.06
CA HIS A 166 9.98 -0.39 -9.76
C HIS A 166 11.14 0.52 -10.16
N ASN A 167 12.36 0.22 -9.75
CA ASN A 167 13.55 1.00 -10.11
C ASN A 167 13.75 1.07 -11.63
N GLN A 168 13.57 -0.04 -12.33
CA GLN A 168 13.73 -0.08 -13.78
C GLN A 168 12.62 0.73 -14.49
N ALA A 169 11.38 0.65 -14.04
CA ALA A 169 10.27 1.41 -14.62
C ALA A 169 10.47 2.93 -14.42
N ILE A 170 10.90 3.34 -13.22
CA ILE A 170 11.23 4.74 -12.91
C ILE A 170 12.35 5.22 -13.80
N PHE A 171 13.47 4.48 -13.84
CA PHE A 171 14.65 4.84 -14.63
C PHE A 171 14.32 5.03 -16.11
N LEU A 172 13.56 4.10 -16.70
CA LEU A 172 13.18 4.20 -18.12
C LEU A 172 12.24 5.37 -18.37
N LEU A 173 11.32 5.63 -17.45
CA LEU A 173 10.42 6.77 -17.57
C LEU A 173 11.19 8.10 -17.44
N GLU A 174 12.08 8.25 -16.46
CA GLU A 174 12.90 9.45 -16.30
C GLU A 174 13.72 9.77 -17.54
N GLN A 175 14.27 8.76 -18.21
CA GLN A 175 15.02 8.97 -19.43
C GLN A 175 14.17 9.45 -20.60
N ALA A 176 12.87 9.17 -20.59
CA ALA A 176 11.91 9.62 -21.60
C ALA A 176 11.32 11.01 -21.31
N LEU A 177 11.47 11.50 -20.08
CA LEU A 177 10.96 12.83 -19.68
C LEU A 177 11.89 13.93 -20.14
N SER A 178 11.30 15.07 -20.54
CA SER A 178 12.03 16.31 -20.84
C SER A 178 12.36 17.14 -19.59
N THR A 179 11.70 16.86 -18.48
CA THR A 179 11.86 17.57 -17.21
C THR A 179 11.96 16.56 -16.08
N ALA A 180 12.92 16.73 -15.18
CA ALA A 180 13.05 15.86 -14.02
C ALA A 180 11.84 16.02 -13.08
N PRO A 181 11.33 14.92 -12.49
CA PRO A 181 10.28 15.00 -11.50
C PRO A 181 10.80 15.62 -10.20
N ASP A 182 9.93 16.29 -9.45
CA ASP A 182 10.27 16.84 -8.14
C ASP A 182 10.30 15.75 -7.06
N TYR A 183 9.43 14.72 -7.23
CA TYR A 183 9.30 13.60 -6.30
C TYR A 183 9.05 12.29 -7.03
N ILE A 184 9.49 11.21 -6.40
CA ILE A 184 9.18 9.83 -6.81
C ILE A 184 8.45 9.19 -5.64
N ILE A 185 7.25 8.65 -5.91
CA ILE A 185 6.39 8.00 -4.92
C ILE A 185 6.26 6.54 -5.32
N ILE A 186 6.66 5.66 -4.41
CA ILE A 186 6.52 4.20 -4.57
C ILE A 186 5.54 3.73 -3.49
N ASP A 187 4.50 2.98 -3.88
CA ASP A 187 3.61 2.37 -2.89
C ASP A 187 4.38 1.36 -2.04
N ALA A 188 4.07 1.35 -0.73
CA ALA A 188 4.77 0.48 0.20
C ALA A 188 4.34 -0.98 0.01
N PHE A 189 5.26 -1.83 -0.35
CA PHE A 189 5.03 -3.27 -0.49
C PHE A 189 5.91 -4.08 0.48
N THR A 190 5.35 -5.16 1.02
CA THR A 190 6.01 -6.07 1.97
C THR A 190 6.02 -7.50 1.43
#